data_f625f441b65289bb81b5d9117d3a6463
#
_entry.id   f625f441b65289bb81b5d9117d3a6463
#
_cell.length_a   1.000
_cell.length_b   1.000
_cell.length_c   1.000
_cell.angle_alpha   90.00
_cell.angle_beta   90.00
_cell.angle_gamma   90.00
#
_symmetry.space_group_name_H-M   'P 1'
#
loop_
_entity.id
_entity.type
_entity.pdbx_description
1 polymer ?
#
loop_
_entity_poly.entity_id
_entity_poly.type
_entity_poly.pdbx_seq_one_letter_code
_entity_poly.pdbx_strand_id
1 'polypeptide(L)'
;MQTDNLELYSKQVLDTVSANVKKYREAKGFTQMQLALEIGMSGGAYLGRAELRNKNHHFNIKHLAKISKVLEIDICKFFIE
;
A
#
# COMPACT_ATOMS: atom_id res chain seq x y z
N MET A 1 12.89 -22.33 -11.46
CA MET A 1 13.01 -20.91 -11.25
C MET A 1 13.98 -20.62 -10.11
N GLN A 2 14.84 -19.66 -10.27
CA GLN A 2 15.83 -19.33 -9.25
C GLN A 2 15.23 -18.45 -8.15
N THR A 3 15.73 -18.61 -6.92
CA THR A 3 15.24 -17.84 -5.77
C THR A 3 15.36 -16.34 -6.00
N ASP A 4 16.46 -15.87 -6.61
CA ASP A 4 16.67 -14.45 -6.87
C ASP A 4 15.57 -13.86 -7.76
N ASN A 5 15.09 -14.62 -8.74
CA ASN A 5 14.03 -14.15 -9.62
C ASN A 5 12.71 -14.02 -8.87
N LEU A 6 12.43 -14.94 -7.95
CA LEU A 6 11.22 -14.86 -7.13
C LEU A 6 11.26 -13.66 -6.19
N GLU A 7 12.41 -13.43 -5.56
CA GLU A 7 12.56 -12.29 -4.67
C GLU A 7 12.42 -10.97 -5.43
N LEU A 8 13.05 -10.87 -6.58
CA LEU A 8 12.96 -9.67 -7.40
C LEU A 8 11.52 -9.41 -7.86
N TYR A 9 10.86 -10.46 -8.33
CA TYR A 9 9.48 -10.33 -8.79
C TYR A 9 8.57 -9.88 -7.65
N SER A 10 8.68 -10.49 -6.47
CA SER A 10 7.84 -10.13 -5.33
C SER A 10 8.10 -8.69 -4.90
N LYS A 11 9.36 -8.26 -4.91
CA LYS A 11 9.70 -6.88 -4.60
C LYS A 11 9.03 -5.91 -5.56
N GLN A 12 9.05 -6.23 -6.86
CA GLN A 12 8.42 -5.39 -7.86
C GLN A 12 6.91 -5.25 -7.63
N VAL A 13 6.24 -6.35 -7.27
CA VAL A 13 4.82 -6.32 -6.95
C VAL A 13 4.57 -5.44 -5.74
N LEU A 14 5.36 -5.62 -4.68
CA LEU A 14 5.19 -4.81 -3.46
C LEU A 14 5.44 -3.33 -3.72
N ASP A 15 6.44 -3.01 -4.53
CA ASP A 15 6.73 -1.62 -4.89
C ASP A 15 5.57 -1.00 -5.69
N THR A 16 5.00 -1.75 -6.61
CA THR A 16 3.84 -1.30 -7.40
C THR A 16 2.65 -1.01 -6.49
N VAL A 17 2.36 -1.93 -5.57
CA VAL A 17 1.25 -1.76 -4.64
C VAL A 17 1.44 -0.50 -3.80
N SER A 18 2.63 -0.31 -3.24
CA SER A 18 2.91 0.84 -2.38
C SER A 18 2.79 2.15 -3.14
N ALA A 19 3.30 2.21 -4.36
CA ALA A 19 3.19 3.40 -5.19
C ALA A 19 1.73 3.71 -5.52
N ASN A 20 0.93 2.69 -5.82
CA ASN A 20 -0.48 2.88 -6.15
C ASN A 20 -1.30 3.31 -4.94
N VAL A 21 -1.04 2.75 -3.77
CA VAL A 21 -1.74 3.21 -2.56
C VAL A 21 -1.51 4.70 -2.34
N LYS A 22 -0.26 5.13 -2.44
CA LYS A 22 0.07 6.55 -2.28
C LYS A 22 -0.64 7.40 -3.33
N LYS A 23 -0.60 6.96 -4.60
CA LYS A 23 -1.21 7.69 -5.70
C LYS A 23 -2.71 7.89 -5.47
N TYR A 24 -3.43 6.82 -5.14
CA TYR A 24 -4.88 6.91 -4.96
C TYR A 24 -5.24 7.63 -3.66
N ARG A 25 -4.43 7.47 -2.61
CA ARG A 25 -4.63 8.21 -1.38
C ARG A 25 -4.56 9.72 -1.63
N GLU A 26 -3.52 10.16 -2.32
CA GLU A 26 -3.34 11.57 -2.62
C GLU A 26 -4.43 12.10 -3.55
N ALA A 27 -4.83 11.30 -4.53
CA ALA A 27 -5.89 11.68 -5.45
C ALA A 27 -7.23 11.91 -4.73
N LYS A 28 -7.46 11.19 -3.65
CA LYS A 28 -8.67 11.36 -2.83
C LYS A 28 -8.51 12.42 -1.75
N GLY A 29 -7.34 13.04 -1.65
CA GLY A 29 -7.11 14.12 -0.70
C GLY A 29 -6.82 13.67 0.72
N PHE A 30 -6.47 12.40 0.93
CA PHE A 30 -6.14 11.91 2.27
C PHE A 30 -4.67 12.11 2.59
N THR A 31 -4.38 12.60 3.80
CA THR A 31 -3.04 12.50 4.36
C THR A 31 -2.82 11.06 4.85
N GLN A 32 -1.55 10.72 5.12
CA GLN A 32 -1.26 9.40 5.70
C GLN A 32 -1.99 9.22 7.03
N MET A 33 -1.99 10.25 7.87
CA MET A 33 -2.68 10.21 9.16
C MET A 33 -4.18 9.98 8.99
N GLN A 34 -4.80 10.72 8.07
CA GLN A 34 -6.24 10.60 7.85
C GLN A 34 -6.62 9.21 7.39
N LEU A 35 -5.88 8.67 6.43
CA LEU A 35 -6.18 7.32 5.95
C LEU A 35 -5.94 6.28 7.05
N ALA A 36 -4.86 6.43 7.81
CA ALA A 36 -4.56 5.52 8.91
C ALA A 36 -5.70 5.47 9.92
N LEU A 37 -6.22 6.63 10.31
CA LEU A 37 -7.33 6.68 11.26
C LEU A 37 -8.58 6.02 10.68
N GLU A 38 -8.85 6.22 9.39
CA GLU A 38 -10.02 5.63 8.74
C GLU A 38 -9.97 4.11 8.70
N ILE A 39 -8.79 3.53 8.60
CA ILE A 39 -8.67 2.07 8.60
C ILE A 39 -8.43 1.48 9.99
N GLY A 40 -8.57 2.31 11.03
CA GLY A 40 -8.54 1.83 12.41
C GLY A 40 -7.18 1.83 13.09
N MET A 41 -6.22 2.57 12.55
CA MET A 41 -4.90 2.71 13.16
C MET A 41 -4.83 3.96 14.01
N SER A 42 -3.86 4.01 14.95
CA SER A 42 -3.72 5.12 15.86
C SER A 42 -2.89 6.27 15.29
N GLY A 43 -2.23 6.07 14.14
CA GLY A 43 -1.42 7.13 13.52
C GLY A 43 -0.88 6.69 12.18
N GLY A 44 -0.20 7.61 11.50
CA GLY A 44 0.24 7.42 10.12
C GLY A 44 1.57 6.71 9.93
N ALA A 45 2.25 6.29 11.01
CA ALA A 45 3.60 5.73 10.90
C ALA A 45 3.65 4.47 10.03
N TYR A 46 2.67 3.58 10.18
CA TYR A 46 2.62 2.37 9.36
C TYR A 46 2.49 2.71 7.87
N LEU A 47 1.55 3.60 7.55
CA LEU A 47 1.35 3.99 6.14
C LEU A 47 2.62 4.62 5.57
N GLY A 48 3.27 5.47 6.34
CA GLY A 48 4.51 6.08 5.89
C GLY A 48 5.58 5.06 5.55
N ARG A 49 5.78 4.09 6.45
CA ARG A 49 6.79 3.05 6.21
C ARG A 49 6.43 2.16 5.04
N ALA A 50 5.16 1.78 4.93
CA ALA A 50 4.72 0.86 3.87
C ALA A 50 4.74 1.56 2.50
N GLU A 51 4.33 2.82 2.42
CA GLU A 51 4.37 3.56 1.16
C GLU A 51 5.80 3.77 0.67
N LEU A 52 6.73 4.03 1.58
CA LEU A 52 8.14 4.23 1.23
C LEU A 52 8.91 2.92 1.08
N ARG A 53 8.28 1.79 1.42
CA ARG A 53 8.95 0.48 1.43
C ARG A 53 10.19 0.48 2.32
N ASN A 54 10.14 1.28 3.40
CA ASN A 54 11.26 1.43 4.33
C ASN A 54 11.52 0.10 5.03
N LYS A 55 12.76 -0.40 4.96
CA LYS A 55 13.17 -1.66 5.60
C LYS A 55 12.26 -2.83 5.21
N ASN A 56 11.85 -2.88 3.95
CA ASN A 56 10.96 -3.92 3.42
C ASN A 56 9.55 -3.95 4.03
N HIS A 57 9.12 -2.89 4.69
CA HIS A 57 7.73 -2.78 5.11
C HIS A 57 6.84 -2.78 3.88
N HIS A 58 5.68 -3.41 4.00
CA HIS A 58 4.73 -3.47 2.90
C HIS A 58 3.32 -3.60 3.46
N PHE A 59 2.33 -3.34 2.60
CA PHE A 59 0.94 -3.52 2.98
C PHE A 59 0.57 -4.99 2.96
N ASN A 60 -0.22 -5.43 3.94
CA ASN A 60 -0.80 -6.76 3.89
C ASN A 60 -2.18 -6.69 3.23
N ILE A 61 -2.73 -7.85 2.88
CA ILE A 61 -4.01 -7.93 2.18
C ILE A 61 -5.15 -7.31 3.01
N LYS A 62 -5.16 -7.56 4.32
CA LYS A 62 -6.19 -7.01 5.19
C LYS A 62 -6.20 -5.48 5.13
N HIS A 63 -5.03 -4.86 5.20
CA HIS A 63 -4.94 -3.42 5.13
C HIS A 63 -5.31 -2.89 3.74
N LEU A 64 -4.90 -3.59 2.68
CA LEU A 64 -5.29 -3.21 1.32
C LEU A 64 -6.79 -3.25 1.13
N ALA A 65 -7.46 -4.26 1.69
CA ALA A 65 -8.92 -4.35 1.61
C ALA A 65 -9.58 -3.16 2.28
N LYS A 66 -9.11 -2.79 3.48
CA LYS A 66 -9.66 -1.62 4.19
C LYS A 66 -9.40 -0.33 3.42
N ILE A 67 -8.19 -0.17 2.89
CA ILE A 67 -7.81 1.02 2.14
C ILE A 67 -8.66 1.15 0.88
N SER A 68 -8.86 0.04 0.15
CA SER A 68 -9.67 0.07 -1.05
C SER A 68 -11.10 0.51 -0.75
N LYS A 69 -11.64 0.05 0.36
CA LYS A 69 -13.00 0.44 0.78
C LYS A 69 -13.07 1.92 1.09
N VAL A 70 -12.11 2.44 1.87
CA VAL A 70 -12.09 3.86 2.24
C VAL A 70 -11.89 4.75 1.02
N LEU A 71 -11.01 4.36 0.12
CA LEU A 71 -10.71 5.15 -1.07
C LEU A 71 -11.73 4.93 -2.19
N GLU A 72 -12.64 3.98 -2.02
CA GLU A 72 -13.69 3.67 -2.99
C GLU A 72 -13.12 3.28 -4.35
N ILE A 73 -12.10 2.42 -4.34
CA ILE A 73 -11.51 1.87 -5.55
C ILE A 73 -11.42 0.36 -5.43
N ASP A 74 -11.39 -0.30 -6.58
CA ASP A 74 -11.22 -1.75 -6.64
C ASP A 74 -9.82 -2.10 -6.16
N ILE A 75 -9.70 -3.07 -5.25
CA ILE A 75 -8.42 -3.49 -4.70
C ILE A 75 -7.45 -3.93 -5.80
N CYS A 76 -7.97 -4.47 -6.90
CA CYS A 76 -7.13 -4.91 -8.01
C CYS A 76 -6.29 -3.78 -8.59
N LYS A 77 -6.78 -2.54 -8.50
CA LYS A 77 -6.05 -1.39 -9.05
C LYS A 77 -4.73 -1.12 -8.34
N PHE A 78 -4.59 -1.59 -7.11
CA PHE A 78 -3.30 -1.44 -6.44
C PHE A 78 -2.20 -2.28 -7.07
N PHE A 79 -2.56 -3.31 -7.82
CA PHE A 79 -1.61 -4.25 -8.42
C PHE A 79 -1.29 -3.96 -9.87
N ILE A 80 -1.89 -2.93 -10.46
CA ILE A 80 -1.73 -2.60 -11.88
C ILE A 80 -0.68 -1.52 -12.04
N GLU A 81 0.34 -1.78 -12.88
CA GLU A 81 1.38 -0.79 -13.16
C GLU A 81 0.89 0.37 -14.08
#